data_ca5d3e26de68c932c46714cd6961c3d3
#
_entry.id   ca5d3e26de68c932c46714cd6961c3d3
#
_cell.length_a   1.000
_cell.length_b   1.000
_cell.length_c   1.000
_cell.angle_alpha   90.00
_cell.angle_beta   90.00
_cell.angle_gamma   90.00
#
_symmetry.space_group_name_H-M   'P 1'
#
loop_
_entity.id
_entity.type
_entity.pdbx_description
1 polymer ?
#
loop_
_entity_poly.entity_id
_entity_poly.type
_entity_poly.pdbx_seq_one_letter_code
_entity_poly.pdbx_strand_id
1 'polypeptide(L)'
;MSKSAVELRLAFEPDPDPGYRNDPDLSASWGSFELWVGPTNLCRHVADSQVHDRVCWYLLPMLEWFVENWDRFFHESRTPAGLIQERSARESWLASEPYELEDGQAAWVESWWMSHAIRAAAQGGIFPDVFLRRYRDDLEISWGPAAVAGTPADLRFLAPSGRTVVPADDAATELYESAGQAIDQLLKLHTSARIERLSAAHAALSQPSAHRASPTRKTSGGGEFRKSKRG
;
A
#
# COMPACT_ATOMS: atom_id res chain seq x y z
N MET A 1 23.81 8.47 19.87
CA MET A 1 23.37 7.14 19.40
C MET A 1 22.83 7.36 17.99
N SER A 2 23.53 6.89 16.96
CA SER A 2 23.06 6.96 15.58
C SER A 2 21.79 6.09 15.49
N LYS A 3 20.62 6.69 15.20
CA LYS A 3 19.45 5.94 14.79
C LYS A 3 19.86 5.19 13.53
N SER A 4 19.97 3.87 13.59
CA SER A 4 20.08 3.06 12.38
C SER A 4 18.82 3.33 11.58
N ALA A 5 18.95 4.06 10.50
CA ALA A 5 17.83 4.28 9.58
C ALA A 5 17.38 2.90 9.10
N VAL A 6 16.16 2.52 9.42
CA VAL A 6 15.57 1.31 8.84
C VAL A 6 15.26 1.68 7.40
N GLU A 7 16.04 1.15 6.48
CA GLU A 7 15.89 1.36 5.04
C GLU A 7 14.60 0.68 4.57
N LEU A 8 13.73 1.45 3.94
CA LEU A 8 12.59 0.94 3.17
C LEU A 8 12.97 1.06 1.69
N ARG A 9 13.21 -0.04 1.02
CA ARG A 9 13.64 -0.03 -0.36
C ARG A 9 12.73 -0.85 -1.24
N LEU A 10 12.24 -0.21 -2.29
CA LEU A 10 11.56 -0.82 -3.41
C LEU A 10 12.55 -0.93 -4.58
N ALA A 11 12.79 -2.14 -5.09
CA ALA A 11 13.55 -2.35 -6.31
C ALA A 11 12.66 -3.00 -7.36
N PHE A 12 12.78 -2.51 -8.59
CA PHE A 12 12.08 -3.05 -9.73
C PHE A 12 13.05 -3.20 -10.91
N GLU A 13 12.98 -4.36 -11.57
CA GLU A 13 13.72 -4.65 -12.78
C GLU A 13 12.72 -5.08 -13.87
N PRO A 14 12.54 -4.28 -14.92
CA PRO A 14 11.62 -4.60 -15.99
C PRO A 14 12.12 -5.81 -16.80
N ASP A 15 11.21 -6.72 -17.08
CA ASP A 15 11.40 -7.85 -17.98
C ASP A 15 10.12 -7.98 -18.84
N PRO A 16 10.00 -7.16 -19.90
CA PRO A 16 8.75 -7.05 -20.66
C PRO A 16 8.28 -8.41 -21.17
N ASP A 17 7.11 -8.84 -20.71
CA ASP A 17 6.49 -10.09 -21.13
C ASP A 17 5.92 -9.97 -22.56
N PRO A 18 6.51 -10.61 -23.57
CA PRO A 18 6.00 -10.57 -24.94
C PRO A 18 4.69 -11.32 -25.13
N GLY A 19 4.25 -12.06 -24.09
CA GLY A 19 3.07 -12.93 -24.14
C GLY A 19 1.73 -12.21 -23.94
N TYR A 20 1.70 -11.08 -23.22
CA TYR A 20 0.45 -10.39 -22.87
C TYR A 20 0.02 -9.40 -23.95
N ARG A 21 -0.48 -9.93 -25.06
CA ARG A 21 -0.74 -9.16 -26.30
C ARG A 21 -1.93 -8.21 -26.23
N ASN A 22 -2.81 -8.34 -25.23
CA ASN A 22 -4.07 -7.57 -25.18
C ASN A 22 -3.97 -6.22 -24.47
N ASP A 23 -2.93 -6.00 -23.66
CA ASP A 23 -2.66 -4.73 -22.99
C ASP A 23 -1.16 -4.43 -23.03
N PRO A 24 -0.72 -3.58 -23.98
CA PRO A 24 0.69 -3.25 -24.13
C PRO A 24 1.27 -2.52 -22.91
N ASP A 25 0.48 -1.76 -22.14
CA ASP A 25 0.92 -1.06 -20.94
C ASP A 25 1.25 -2.06 -19.83
N LEU A 26 0.41 -3.09 -19.66
CA LEU A 26 0.69 -4.16 -18.72
C LEU A 26 1.89 -4.98 -19.16
N SER A 27 1.97 -5.39 -20.42
CA SER A 27 3.13 -6.12 -20.97
C SER A 27 4.44 -5.39 -20.71
N ALA A 28 4.51 -4.10 -20.98
CA ALA A 28 5.70 -3.28 -20.76
C ALA A 28 6.05 -3.15 -19.27
N SER A 29 5.09 -3.37 -18.38
CA SER A 29 5.26 -3.25 -16.92
C SER A 29 5.54 -4.58 -16.21
N TRP A 30 5.65 -5.69 -16.95
CA TRP A 30 6.06 -6.96 -16.37
C TRP A 30 7.52 -6.88 -15.90
N GLY A 31 7.79 -7.44 -14.73
CA GLY A 31 9.14 -7.43 -14.20
C GLY A 31 9.25 -8.02 -12.81
N SER A 32 10.45 -7.98 -12.29
CA SER A 32 10.75 -8.48 -10.95
C SER A 32 10.78 -7.35 -9.93
N PHE A 33 10.28 -7.67 -8.75
CA PHE A 33 10.03 -6.73 -7.68
C PHE A 33 10.63 -7.23 -6.37
N GLU A 34 11.26 -6.34 -5.63
CA GLU A 34 11.75 -6.58 -4.27
C GLU A 34 11.24 -5.47 -3.34
N LEU A 35 10.83 -5.85 -2.14
CA LEU A 35 10.52 -4.92 -1.06
C LEU A 35 11.36 -5.29 0.15
N TRP A 36 12.22 -4.37 0.55
CA TRP A 36 13.11 -4.53 1.68
C TRP A 36 12.70 -3.62 2.84
N VAL A 37 12.77 -4.18 4.04
CA VAL A 37 12.62 -3.43 5.29
C VAL A 37 13.84 -3.72 6.13
N GLY A 38 14.77 -2.77 6.19
CA GLY A 38 16.10 -3.01 6.71
C GLY A 38 16.78 -4.17 5.96
N PRO A 39 17.29 -5.19 6.67
CA PRO A 39 17.96 -6.33 6.05
C PRO A 39 16.99 -7.41 5.53
N THR A 40 15.67 -7.23 5.72
CA THR A 40 14.68 -8.27 5.42
C THR A 40 14.05 -8.06 4.05
N ASN A 41 14.27 -8.98 3.12
CA ASN A 41 13.55 -9.03 1.85
C ASN A 41 12.18 -9.69 2.06
N LEU A 42 11.12 -8.90 1.95
CA LEU A 42 9.74 -9.36 2.15
C LEU A 42 9.22 -10.20 0.97
N CYS A 43 9.82 -10.02 -0.22
CA CYS A 43 9.44 -10.77 -1.42
C CYS A 43 10.10 -12.15 -1.53
N ARG A 44 11.03 -12.48 -0.63
CA ARG A 44 11.71 -13.78 -0.66
C ARG A 44 10.75 -14.91 -0.36
N HIS A 45 10.67 -15.89 -1.26
CA HIS A 45 9.71 -16.99 -1.16
C HIS A 45 10.24 -18.30 -1.71
N VAL A 46 9.57 -19.40 -1.37
CA VAL A 46 9.76 -20.72 -2.01
C VAL A 46 8.58 -20.92 -2.95
N ALA A 47 8.86 -21.35 -4.16
CA ALA A 47 7.91 -21.88 -5.14
C ALA A 47 8.59 -22.97 -5.96
N ASP A 48 7.87 -24.02 -6.34
CA ASP A 48 8.42 -25.17 -7.09
C ASP A 48 9.70 -25.74 -6.45
N SER A 49 9.75 -25.77 -5.12
CA SER A 49 10.91 -26.22 -4.33
C SER A 49 12.18 -25.37 -4.52
N GLN A 50 12.09 -24.21 -5.13
CA GLN A 50 13.18 -23.26 -5.32
C GLN A 50 12.98 -22.01 -4.47
N VAL A 51 14.09 -21.37 -4.06
CA VAL A 51 14.06 -20.07 -3.38
C VAL A 51 14.19 -18.97 -4.41
N HIS A 52 13.24 -18.05 -4.38
CA HIS A 52 13.21 -16.85 -5.18
C HIS A 52 13.36 -15.63 -4.27
N ASP A 53 14.18 -14.68 -4.64
CA ASP A 53 14.40 -13.44 -3.90
C ASP A 53 13.47 -12.31 -4.37
N ARG A 54 12.77 -12.50 -5.49
CA ARG A 54 11.92 -11.52 -6.16
C ARG A 54 10.55 -12.09 -6.48
N VAL A 55 9.55 -11.23 -6.52
CA VAL A 55 8.23 -11.54 -7.07
C VAL A 55 8.18 -11.00 -8.50
N CYS A 56 7.69 -11.79 -9.46
CA CYS A 56 7.48 -11.32 -10.83
C CYS A 56 6.01 -10.95 -11.01
N TRP A 57 5.74 -9.70 -11.39
CA TRP A 57 4.38 -9.23 -11.61
C TRP A 57 4.33 -7.95 -12.46
N TYR A 58 3.13 -7.50 -12.79
CA TYR A 58 2.90 -6.23 -13.47
C TYR A 58 3.09 -5.07 -12.49
N LEU A 59 4.07 -4.22 -12.75
CA LEU A 59 4.39 -3.12 -11.87
C LEU A 59 3.42 -1.94 -12.00
N LEU A 60 2.86 -1.71 -13.19
CA LEU A 60 2.01 -0.56 -13.46
C LEU A 60 0.83 -0.44 -12.48
N PRO A 61 0.02 -1.49 -12.21
CA PRO A 61 -1.05 -1.42 -11.21
C PRO A 61 -0.54 -1.10 -9.81
N MET A 62 0.66 -1.55 -9.46
CA MET A 62 1.25 -1.28 -8.16
C MET A 62 1.70 0.17 -8.02
N LEU A 63 2.32 0.73 -9.04
CA LEU A 63 2.70 2.14 -9.06
C LEU A 63 1.49 3.06 -9.06
N GLU A 64 0.43 2.72 -9.81
CA GLU A 64 -0.85 3.42 -9.76
C GLU A 64 -1.42 3.41 -8.33
N TRP A 65 -1.46 2.23 -7.71
CA TRP A 65 -1.92 2.08 -6.32
C TRP A 65 -1.10 2.92 -5.33
N PHE A 66 0.23 2.94 -5.44
CA PHE A 66 1.09 3.76 -4.59
C PHE A 66 0.76 5.25 -4.74
N VAL A 67 0.62 5.73 -5.96
CA VAL A 67 0.31 7.14 -6.23
C VAL A 67 -1.09 7.52 -5.74
N GLU A 68 -2.08 6.68 -6.00
CA GLU A 68 -3.48 6.91 -5.62
C GLU A 68 -3.71 6.88 -4.10
N ASN A 69 -2.98 6.02 -3.39
CA ASN A 69 -3.16 5.85 -1.95
C ASN A 69 -2.09 6.55 -1.10
N TRP A 70 -1.20 7.35 -1.72
CA TRP A 70 -0.11 8.05 -1.04
C TRP A 70 -0.56 8.77 0.23
N ASP A 71 -1.63 9.57 0.13
CA ASP A 71 -2.17 10.30 1.28
C ASP A 71 -2.74 9.40 2.36
N ARG A 72 -3.23 8.22 1.98
CA ARG A 72 -3.81 7.27 2.91
C ARG A 72 -2.76 6.75 3.88
N PHE A 73 -1.66 6.24 3.40
CA PHE A 73 -0.67 5.66 4.30
C PHE A 73 0.29 6.68 4.91
N PHE A 74 0.46 7.89 4.36
CA PHE A 74 1.31 8.91 4.97
C PHE A 74 0.54 9.93 5.83
N HIS A 75 -0.74 10.21 5.55
CA HIS A 75 -1.47 11.31 6.19
C HIS A 75 -2.78 10.89 6.85
N GLU A 76 -3.35 9.72 6.53
CA GLU A 76 -4.57 9.27 7.18
C GLU A 76 -4.26 8.71 8.58
N SER A 77 -4.71 9.42 9.63
CA SER A 77 -4.57 8.99 11.02
C SER A 77 -5.75 8.14 11.51
N ARG A 78 -6.81 8.02 10.71
CA ARG A 78 -8.02 7.30 11.11
C ARG A 78 -7.90 5.83 10.71
N THR A 79 -8.00 4.97 11.72
CA THR A 79 -8.18 3.53 11.52
C THR A 79 -9.66 3.19 11.71
N PRO A 80 -10.20 2.20 10.97
CA PRO A 80 -11.55 1.71 11.21
C PRO A 80 -11.77 1.29 12.66
N ALA A 81 -12.99 1.50 13.17
CA ALA A 81 -13.39 0.96 14.46
C ALA A 81 -13.22 -0.58 14.43
N GLY A 82 -12.56 -1.13 15.43
CA GLY A 82 -12.18 -2.54 15.45
C GLY A 82 -10.72 -2.81 15.09
N LEU A 83 -10.04 -1.90 14.39
CA LEU A 83 -8.59 -1.96 14.24
C LEU A 83 -7.93 -1.37 15.50
N ILE A 84 -7.28 -2.22 16.27
CA ILE A 84 -6.65 -1.84 17.54
C ILE A 84 -5.33 -1.12 17.23
N GLN A 85 -5.22 0.13 17.62
CA GLN A 85 -4.04 0.96 17.29
C GLN A 85 -2.73 0.41 17.88
N GLU A 86 -2.77 -0.25 19.02
CA GLU A 86 -1.59 -0.84 19.68
C GLU A 86 -1.07 -2.08 18.97
N ARG A 87 -1.93 -2.77 18.23
CA ARG A 87 -1.53 -3.89 17.35
C ARG A 87 -0.96 -3.38 16.05
N SER A 88 -0.19 -4.20 15.37
CA SER A 88 0.19 -3.88 13.99
C SER A 88 -1.04 -3.80 13.08
N ALA A 89 -0.91 -3.09 11.97
CA ALA A 89 -1.99 -2.99 10.98
C ALA A 89 -2.42 -4.38 10.50
N ARG A 90 -1.45 -5.26 10.24
CA ARG A 90 -1.72 -6.65 9.82
C ARG A 90 -2.43 -7.47 10.90
N GLU A 91 -1.97 -7.41 12.15
CA GLU A 91 -2.63 -8.13 13.26
C GLU A 91 -4.05 -7.63 13.49
N SER A 92 -4.26 -6.32 13.39
CA SER A 92 -5.57 -5.71 13.51
C SER A 92 -6.50 -6.16 12.38
N TRP A 93 -5.99 -6.24 11.14
CA TRP A 93 -6.73 -6.77 10.00
C TRP A 93 -7.15 -8.24 10.24
N LEU A 94 -6.21 -9.09 10.64
CA LEU A 94 -6.49 -10.52 10.89
C LEU A 94 -7.46 -10.73 12.06
N ALA A 95 -7.49 -9.81 13.03
CA ALA A 95 -8.39 -9.86 14.17
C ALA A 95 -9.77 -9.26 13.89
N SER A 96 -9.89 -8.41 12.86
CA SER A 96 -11.19 -7.89 12.40
C SER A 96 -11.82 -8.94 11.49
N GLU A 97 -12.50 -9.94 12.05
CA GLU A 97 -13.28 -10.85 11.23
C GLU A 97 -14.38 -10.04 10.52
N PRO A 98 -14.27 -9.82 9.20
CA PRO A 98 -15.19 -8.89 8.49
C PRO A 98 -16.64 -9.37 8.51
N TYR A 99 -16.89 -10.60 8.92
CA TYR A 99 -18.20 -11.23 8.92
C TYR A 99 -19.10 -10.84 10.10
N GLU A 100 -18.55 -10.22 11.15
CA GLU A 100 -19.30 -9.77 12.33
C GLU A 100 -19.53 -8.24 12.34
N LEU A 101 -19.04 -7.54 11.32
CA LEU A 101 -19.20 -6.09 11.24
C LEU A 101 -20.53 -5.72 10.59
N GLU A 102 -21.17 -4.65 11.09
CA GLU A 102 -22.31 -4.04 10.40
C GLU A 102 -21.89 -3.61 8.98
N ASP A 103 -22.81 -3.65 8.02
CA ASP A 103 -22.53 -3.42 6.58
C ASP A 103 -21.68 -2.17 6.32
N GLY A 104 -21.95 -1.06 7.00
CA GLY A 104 -21.18 0.17 6.84
C GLY A 104 -19.76 0.10 7.39
N GLN A 105 -19.53 -0.69 8.43
CA GLN A 105 -18.22 -0.91 9.03
C GLN A 105 -17.40 -1.88 8.17
N ALA A 106 -18.03 -2.93 7.64
CA ALA A 106 -17.39 -3.88 6.75
C ALA A 106 -16.86 -3.18 5.50
N ALA A 107 -17.66 -2.35 4.84
CA ALA A 107 -17.24 -1.57 3.68
C ALA A 107 -16.09 -0.61 3.99
N TRP A 108 -16.09 0.01 5.17
CA TRP A 108 -14.97 0.89 5.57
C TRP A 108 -13.68 0.11 5.83
N VAL A 109 -13.75 -1.03 6.52
CA VAL A 109 -12.59 -1.91 6.77
C VAL A 109 -12.02 -2.43 5.45
N GLU A 110 -12.88 -2.87 4.52
CA GLU A 110 -12.46 -3.29 3.19
C GLU A 110 -11.78 -2.16 2.41
N SER A 111 -12.38 -0.96 2.39
CA SER A 111 -11.79 0.22 1.74
C SER A 111 -10.46 0.61 2.36
N TRP A 112 -10.33 0.49 3.68
CA TRP A 112 -9.09 0.74 4.38
C TRP A 112 -8.02 -0.29 3.99
N TRP A 113 -8.38 -1.58 3.95
CA TRP A 113 -7.47 -2.64 3.51
C TRP A 113 -6.99 -2.41 2.08
N MET A 114 -7.90 -2.12 1.14
CA MET A 114 -7.56 -1.85 -0.26
C MET A 114 -6.59 -0.69 -0.43
N SER A 115 -6.60 0.28 0.48
CA SER A 115 -5.73 1.46 0.41
C SER A 115 -4.44 1.35 1.23
N HIS A 116 -4.30 0.36 2.10
CA HIS A 116 -3.15 0.21 3.01
C HIS A 116 -2.37 -1.10 2.82
N ALA A 117 -2.92 -2.08 2.12
CA ALA A 117 -2.27 -3.36 1.86
C ALA A 117 -1.68 -3.39 0.44
N ILE A 118 -0.37 -3.53 0.31
CA ILE A 118 0.31 -3.61 -1.00
C ILE A 118 -0.28 -4.72 -1.87
N ARG A 119 -0.69 -5.82 -1.25
CA ARG A 119 -1.32 -6.93 -1.95
C ARG A 119 -2.61 -6.55 -2.68
N ALA A 120 -3.34 -5.53 -2.23
CA ALA A 120 -4.52 -5.05 -2.95
C ALA A 120 -4.16 -4.53 -4.35
N ALA A 121 -2.95 -4.00 -4.53
CA ALA A 121 -2.43 -3.58 -5.82
C ALA A 121 -2.12 -4.73 -6.77
N ALA A 122 -1.93 -5.92 -6.24
CA ALA A 122 -1.45 -7.05 -7.03
C ALA A 122 -2.51 -7.69 -7.94
N GLN A 123 -3.79 -7.32 -7.82
CA GLN A 123 -4.89 -7.75 -8.70
C GLN A 123 -4.86 -9.27 -9.02
N GLY A 124 -4.65 -10.11 -8.01
CA GLY A 124 -4.52 -11.57 -8.16
C GLY A 124 -3.09 -12.09 -8.22
N GLY A 125 -2.09 -11.22 -8.21
CA GLY A 125 -0.69 -11.61 -8.06
C GLY A 125 -0.36 -12.14 -6.67
N ILE A 126 0.76 -12.83 -6.58
CA ILE A 126 1.23 -13.42 -5.33
C ILE A 126 2.19 -12.42 -4.69
N PHE A 127 1.75 -11.80 -3.60
CA PHE A 127 2.53 -10.85 -2.82
C PHE A 127 2.46 -11.19 -1.33
N PRO A 128 3.48 -10.83 -0.54
CA PRO A 128 3.38 -10.93 0.91
C PRO A 128 2.28 -9.98 1.43
N ASP A 129 1.69 -10.33 2.56
CA ASP A 129 0.83 -9.39 3.27
C ASP A 129 1.68 -8.29 3.89
N VAL A 130 1.70 -7.13 3.25
CA VAL A 130 2.41 -5.94 3.74
C VAL A 130 1.43 -4.80 3.85
N PHE A 131 1.35 -4.21 5.04
CA PHE A 131 0.51 -3.07 5.35
C PHE A 131 1.37 -1.86 5.65
N LEU A 132 0.95 -0.72 5.12
CA LEU A 132 1.52 0.60 5.36
C LEU A 132 0.46 1.45 6.04
N ARG A 133 0.74 2.06 7.19
CA ARG A 133 -0.17 3.03 7.80
C ARG A 133 0.57 4.13 8.55
N ARG A 134 -0.04 5.29 8.62
CA ARG A 134 0.39 6.33 9.55
C ARG A 134 0.27 5.84 10.98
N TYR A 135 1.35 5.95 11.74
CA TYR A 135 1.39 5.64 13.17
C TYR A 135 2.06 6.80 13.91
N ARG A 136 1.26 7.69 14.49
CA ARG A 136 1.72 8.98 15.06
C ARG A 136 2.37 9.84 13.98
N ASP A 137 3.65 10.17 14.13
CA ASP A 137 4.44 10.94 13.17
C ASP A 137 5.31 10.07 12.25
N ASP A 138 5.17 8.76 12.37
CA ASP A 138 5.96 7.77 11.65
C ASP A 138 5.08 6.95 10.69
N LEU A 139 5.71 6.18 9.81
CA LEU A 139 5.09 5.13 9.01
C LEU A 139 5.30 3.78 9.70
N GLU A 140 4.23 3.07 9.99
CA GLU A 140 4.28 1.67 10.36
C GLU A 140 4.25 0.81 9.11
N ILE A 141 5.17 -0.15 9.05
CA ILE A 141 5.21 -1.23 8.09
C ILE A 141 5.01 -2.53 8.86
N SER A 142 3.98 -3.29 8.54
CA SER A 142 3.74 -4.59 9.14
C SER A 142 3.52 -5.65 8.07
N TRP A 143 4.08 -6.82 8.27
CA TRP A 143 4.06 -7.87 7.26
C TRP A 143 3.93 -9.27 7.86
N GLY A 144 3.65 -10.23 6.98
CA GLY A 144 3.64 -11.66 7.32
C GLY A 144 3.32 -12.51 6.10
N PRO A 145 3.32 -13.83 6.29
CA PRO A 145 2.96 -14.74 5.23
C PRO A 145 1.54 -14.44 4.74
N ALA A 146 1.37 -14.45 3.43
CA ALA A 146 0.06 -14.26 2.82
C ALA A 146 -0.87 -15.42 3.21
N ALA A 147 -2.00 -15.09 3.83
CA ALA A 147 -3.09 -16.03 4.05
C ALA A 147 -4.06 -15.94 2.86
N VAL A 148 -3.75 -16.59 1.75
CA VAL A 148 -4.60 -16.52 0.55
C VAL A 148 -5.25 -17.86 0.27
N ALA A 149 -6.57 -17.86 0.20
CA ALA A 149 -7.30 -18.94 -0.47
C ALA A 149 -6.86 -19.00 -1.95
N GLY A 150 -6.38 -20.15 -2.40
CA GLY A 150 -5.92 -20.33 -3.79
C GLY A 150 -4.43 -20.07 -4.04
N THR A 151 -3.64 -19.71 -3.01
CA THR A 151 -2.18 -19.74 -3.12
C THR A 151 -1.73 -21.19 -3.41
N PRO A 152 -0.83 -21.41 -4.39
CA PRO A 152 -0.24 -22.73 -4.59
C PRO A 152 0.29 -23.29 -3.28
N ALA A 153 0.03 -24.57 -3.01
CA ALA A 153 0.34 -25.20 -1.72
C ALA A 153 1.85 -25.19 -1.38
N ASP A 154 2.68 -25.03 -2.38
CA ASP A 154 4.14 -24.99 -2.29
C ASP A 154 4.70 -23.55 -2.20
N LEU A 155 3.85 -22.53 -2.41
CA LEU A 155 4.29 -21.15 -2.33
C LEU A 155 4.27 -20.67 -0.88
N ARG A 156 5.44 -20.21 -0.40
CA ARG A 156 5.59 -19.72 0.95
C ARG A 156 6.60 -18.57 1.03
N PHE A 157 6.16 -17.41 1.48
CA PHE A 157 7.07 -16.31 1.82
C PHE A 157 7.94 -16.66 3.04
N LEU A 158 9.23 -16.33 2.95
CA LEU A 158 10.23 -16.72 3.95
C LEU A 158 10.44 -15.66 5.04
N ALA A 159 10.05 -14.41 4.79
CA ALA A 159 10.10 -13.37 5.81
C ALA A 159 9.16 -13.74 6.97
N PRO A 160 9.65 -13.83 8.21
CA PRO A 160 8.79 -14.02 9.37
C PRO A 160 7.86 -12.82 9.53
N SER A 161 6.71 -13.01 10.20
CA SER A 161 5.85 -11.88 10.53
C SER A 161 6.62 -10.84 11.33
N GLY A 162 6.44 -9.58 11.00
CA GLY A 162 7.14 -8.50 11.64
C GLY A 162 6.39 -7.17 11.58
N ARG A 163 6.93 -6.23 12.33
CA ARG A 163 6.50 -4.84 12.39
C ARG A 163 7.71 -3.96 12.57
N THR A 164 7.76 -2.87 11.84
CA THR A 164 8.70 -1.77 12.08
C THR A 164 8.00 -0.43 11.98
N VAL A 165 8.63 0.57 12.55
CA VAL A 165 8.16 1.96 12.49
C VAL A 165 9.36 2.78 12.04
N VAL A 166 9.20 3.52 10.94
CA VAL A 166 10.22 4.36 10.34
C VAL A 166 9.75 5.80 10.29
N PRO A 167 10.65 6.81 10.34
CA PRO A 167 10.26 8.19 10.14
C PRO A 167 9.49 8.34 8.83
N ALA A 168 8.31 8.98 8.89
CA ALA A 168 7.43 9.05 7.71
C ALA A 168 8.08 9.82 6.56
N ASP A 169 8.85 10.88 6.84
CA ASP A 169 9.51 11.69 5.83
C ASP A 169 10.62 10.91 5.11
N ASP A 170 11.36 10.06 5.85
CA ASP A 170 12.41 9.21 5.26
C ASP A 170 11.77 8.16 4.35
N ALA A 171 10.73 7.47 4.85
CA ALA A 171 9.99 6.48 4.07
C ALA A 171 9.31 7.09 2.82
N ALA A 172 8.74 8.29 2.95
CA ALA A 172 8.15 9.01 1.84
C ALA A 172 9.19 9.32 0.77
N THR A 173 10.38 9.79 1.18
CA THR A 173 11.47 10.10 0.25
C THR A 173 11.90 8.85 -0.51
N GLU A 174 12.18 7.75 0.18
CA GLU A 174 12.64 6.51 -0.45
C GLU A 174 11.59 5.91 -1.41
N LEU A 175 10.33 5.86 -0.98
CA LEU A 175 9.24 5.35 -1.83
C LEU A 175 8.98 6.25 -3.03
N TYR A 176 9.03 7.58 -2.85
CA TYR A 176 8.90 8.54 -3.94
C TYR A 176 10.00 8.35 -4.98
N GLU A 177 11.25 8.30 -4.56
CA GLU A 177 12.39 8.12 -5.45
C GLU A 177 12.36 6.77 -6.17
N SER A 178 12.05 5.68 -5.45
CA SER A 178 11.96 4.34 -6.04
C SER A 178 10.83 4.24 -7.06
N ALA A 179 9.65 4.79 -6.74
CA ALA A 179 8.52 4.81 -7.68
C ALA A 179 8.84 5.67 -8.92
N GLY A 180 9.48 6.83 -8.74
CA GLY A 180 9.92 7.69 -9.84
C GLY A 180 10.89 6.98 -10.77
N GLN A 181 11.89 6.30 -10.23
CA GLN A 181 12.84 5.52 -11.04
C GLN A 181 12.14 4.43 -11.85
N ALA A 182 11.17 3.72 -11.25
CA ALA A 182 10.42 2.69 -11.93
C ALA A 182 9.51 3.26 -13.04
N ILE A 183 8.84 4.39 -12.79
CA ILE A 183 8.04 5.10 -13.79
C ILE A 183 8.90 5.57 -14.96
N ASP A 184 10.08 6.12 -14.69
CA ASP A 184 11.03 6.54 -15.73
C ASP A 184 11.53 5.37 -16.58
N GLN A 185 11.72 4.20 -15.98
CA GLN A 185 12.06 2.98 -16.71
C GLN A 185 10.91 2.54 -17.62
N LEU A 186 9.66 2.55 -17.11
CA LEU A 186 8.48 2.22 -17.92
C LEU A 186 8.33 3.17 -19.11
N LEU A 187 8.50 4.48 -18.92
CA LEU A 187 8.43 5.48 -20.01
C LEU A 187 9.49 5.24 -21.10
N LYS A 188 10.66 4.73 -20.74
CA LYS A 188 11.72 4.37 -21.70
C LYS A 188 11.37 3.12 -22.50
N LEU A 189 10.67 2.17 -21.89
CA LEU A 189 10.28 0.92 -22.54
C LEU A 189 9.03 1.09 -23.39
N HIS A 190 8.05 1.83 -22.88
CA HIS A 190 6.77 2.02 -23.53
C HIS A 190 6.13 3.36 -23.14
N THR A 191 5.88 4.20 -24.11
CA THR A 191 5.21 5.48 -23.91
C THR A 191 3.72 5.33 -24.22
N SER A 192 2.88 5.60 -23.23
CA SER A 192 1.43 5.60 -23.36
C SER A 192 0.79 6.71 -22.55
N ALA A 193 -0.42 7.09 -22.90
CA ALA A 193 -1.18 8.08 -22.14
C ALA A 193 -1.45 7.67 -20.69
N ARG A 194 -1.46 6.35 -20.40
CA ARG A 194 -1.64 5.83 -19.05
C ARG A 194 -0.38 6.06 -18.21
N ILE A 195 0.80 5.71 -18.74
CA ILE A 195 2.09 5.87 -18.04
C ILE A 195 2.44 7.36 -17.91
N GLU A 196 2.13 8.19 -18.90
CA GLU A 196 2.32 9.66 -18.81
C GLU A 196 1.45 10.27 -17.72
N ARG A 197 0.18 9.87 -17.60
CA ARG A 197 -0.69 10.33 -16.48
C ARG A 197 -0.16 9.87 -15.12
N LEU A 198 0.33 8.65 -15.00
CA LEU A 198 0.96 8.16 -13.78
C LEU A 198 2.18 8.99 -13.40
N SER A 199 3.06 9.28 -14.38
CA SER A 199 4.23 10.13 -14.17
C SER A 199 3.85 11.55 -13.69
N ALA A 200 2.85 12.15 -14.32
CA ALA A 200 2.35 13.47 -13.91
C ALA A 200 1.74 13.45 -12.49
N ALA A 201 0.97 12.40 -12.16
CA ALA A 201 0.38 12.22 -10.83
C ALA A 201 1.46 12.00 -9.77
N HIS A 202 2.48 11.18 -10.06
CA HIS A 202 3.64 10.99 -9.20
C HIS A 202 4.39 12.31 -8.95
N ALA A 203 4.70 13.07 -10.01
CA ALA A 203 5.36 14.37 -9.86
C ALA A 203 4.57 15.36 -8.98
N ALA A 204 3.25 15.27 -8.98
CA ALA A 204 2.40 16.10 -8.12
C ALA A 204 2.51 15.75 -6.61
N LEU A 205 2.99 14.57 -6.24
CA LEU A 205 3.21 14.17 -4.84
C LEU A 205 4.34 14.96 -4.17
N SER A 206 5.34 15.40 -4.95
CA SER A 206 6.48 16.17 -4.46
C SER A 206 6.13 17.61 -4.08
N GLN A 207 4.96 18.10 -4.47
CA GLN A 207 4.53 19.45 -4.15
C GLN A 207 4.06 19.51 -2.69
N PRO A 208 4.60 20.41 -1.85
CA PRO A 208 4.12 20.58 -0.48
C PRO A 208 2.62 20.84 -0.51
N SER A 209 1.90 20.16 0.37
CA SER A 209 0.42 20.12 0.43
C SER A 209 -0.22 21.48 0.77
N ALA A 210 0.16 22.54 0.09
CA ALA A 210 -0.42 23.89 0.25
C ALA A 210 -1.93 23.95 -0.08
N HIS A 211 -2.49 22.88 -0.65
CA HIS A 211 -3.90 22.81 -1.05
C HIS A 211 -4.71 21.68 -0.41
N ARG A 212 -4.14 20.92 0.53
CA ARG A 212 -4.85 19.81 1.18
C ARG A 212 -5.44 20.14 2.55
N ALA A 213 -5.78 21.42 2.81
CA ALA A 213 -6.67 21.74 3.92
C ALA A 213 -8.02 21.08 3.63
N SER A 214 -8.31 19.97 4.30
CA SER A 214 -9.63 19.35 4.29
C SER A 214 -10.68 20.42 4.52
N PRO A 215 -11.76 20.49 3.72
CA PRO A 215 -12.82 21.43 3.96
C PRO A 215 -13.39 21.13 5.35
N THR A 216 -13.10 21.98 6.31
CA THR A 216 -13.75 21.99 7.61
C THR A 216 -15.24 22.06 7.36
N ARG A 217 -15.92 20.94 7.52
CA ARG A 217 -17.37 20.86 7.46
C ARG A 217 -17.91 21.76 8.56
N LYS A 218 -18.29 23.00 8.19
CA LYS A 218 -19.01 23.91 9.07
C LYS A 218 -20.27 23.16 9.51
N THR A 219 -20.30 22.69 10.74
CA THR A 219 -21.52 22.26 11.41
C THR A 219 -22.32 23.54 11.71
N SER A 220 -23.07 24.00 10.72
CA SER A 220 -24.15 24.94 10.93
C SER A 220 -25.38 24.14 11.35
N GLY A 221 -25.87 24.37 12.55
CA GLY A 221 -27.14 23.79 12.94
C GLY A 221 -27.35 23.79 14.43
N GLY A 222 -27.44 24.95 15.05
CA GLY A 222 -28.12 25.12 16.32
C GLY A 222 -29.60 24.82 16.11
N GLY A 223 -30.02 23.59 16.40
CA GLY A 223 -31.42 23.24 16.55
C GLY A 223 -31.86 23.53 17.97
N GLU A 224 -32.57 24.65 18.20
CA GLU A 224 -33.26 24.93 19.44
C GLU A 224 -34.31 23.85 19.70
N PHE A 225 -34.10 23.07 20.73
CA PHE A 225 -35.13 22.17 21.29
C PHE A 225 -36.16 23.01 22.05
N ARG A 226 -37.30 23.34 21.40
CA ARG A 226 -38.48 23.87 22.04
C ARG A 226 -39.06 22.79 22.98
N LYS A 227 -38.94 23.05 24.29
CA LYS A 227 -39.69 22.28 25.29
C LYS A 227 -41.19 22.61 25.19
N SER A 228 -42.00 21.70 24.66
CA SER A 228 -43.44 21.72 24.79
C SER A 228 -43.84 21.26 26.18
N LYS A 229 -44.31 22.17 27.02
CA LYS A 229 -45.07 21.85 28.22
C LYS A 229 -46.49 21.42 27.81
N ARG A 230 -46.86 20.20 28.12
CA ARG A 230 -48.28 19.84 28.23
C ARG A 230 -48.63 19.75 29.73
N GLY A 231 -49.71 20.49 30.07
CA GLY A 231 -50.45 20.36 31.31
C GLY A 231 -51.38 19.15 31.30
#